data_b04206f0604f14791488a7a367643f24
#
_entry.id   b04206f0604f14791488a7a367643f24
#
_cell.length_a   1.000
_cell.length_b   1.000
_cell.length_c   1.000
_cell.angle_alpha   90.00
_cell.angle_beta   90.00
_cell.angle_gamma   90.00
#
_symmetry.space_group_name_H-M   'P 1'
#
loop_
_entity.id
_entity.type
_entity.pdbx_description
1 polymer ?
#
loop_
_entity_poly.entity_id
_entity_poly.type
_entity_poly.pdbx_seq_one_letter_code
_entity_poly.pdbx_strand_id
1 'polypeptide(L)'
;MQNKFFNYINNKIEIKNLDKFAVIIGKNPSLNARSPVLWNAAFKANDLNYSMIPIDVDIENLEIVLEFLQEDKKCIGGAITIPYKSNVFNWLGDSVSDEVNNIKAVNCIYKNKEGIFQGTNTDGEASLVTFKNKFGELKNKKVMIMGCGGAGKAVIAYFAQELKNSDPYLTNRDKSNFNNENRPK
;
A
#
# COMPACT_ATOMS: atom_id res chain seq x y z
N MET A 1 -18.88 5.97 -18.54
CA MET A 1 -18.06 6.09 -17.32
C MET A 1 -16.57 6.25 -17.61
N GLN A 2 -15.95 5.46 -18.48
CA GLN A 2 -14.49 5.52 -18.76
C GLN A 2 -13.96 6.92 -19.17
N ASN A 3 -14.67 7.69 -20.00
CA ASN A 3 -14.17 9.00 -20.43
C ASN A 3 -14.00 10.04 -19.31
N LYS A 4 -14.72 9.92 -18.20
CA LYS A 4 -14.60 10.87 -17.08
C LYS A 4 -13.40 10.54 -16.17
N PHE A 5 -13.08 9.27 -15.99
CA PHE A 5 -11.95 8.81 -15.17
C PHE A 5 -10.62 9.46 -15.58
N PHE A 6 -10.35 9.56 -16.89
CA PHE A 6 -9.12 10.13 -17.41
C PHE A 6 -8.92 11.62 -17.10
N ASN A 7 -9.97 12.33 -16.67
CA ASN A 7 -9.87 13.74 -16.27
C ASN A 7 -9.29 13.91 -14.87
N TYR A 8 -9.19 12.85 -14.10
CA TYR A 8 -8.76 12.87 -12.69
C TYR A 8 -7.37 12.28 -12.46
N ILE A 9 -6.72 11.82 -13.52
CA ILE A 9 -5.37 11.25 -13.46
C ILE A 9 -4.40 12.08 -14.31
N ASN A 10 -3.11 12.07 -13.91
CA ASN A 10 -2.10 12.95 -14.50
C ASN A 10 -1.25 12.28 -15.58
N ASN A 11 -1.37 10.96 -15.75
CA ASN A 11 -0.66 10.21 -16.77
C ASN A 11 -1.60 9.55 -17.78
N LYS A 12 -1.09 9.28 -18.99
CA LYS A 12 -1.83 8.53 -20.01
C LYS A 12 -1.74 7.04 -19.71
N ILE A 13 -2.88 6.37 -19.68
CA ILE A 13 -2.97 4.92 -19.49
C ILE A 13 -3.83 4.28 -20.57
N GLU A 14 -3.58 2.99 -20.85
CA GLU A 14 -4.40 2.18 -21.74
C GLU A 14 -4.92 0.96 -20.98
N ILE A 15 -6.26 0.80 -20.96
CA ILE A 15 -6.96 -0.33 -20.32
C ILE A 15 -7.64 -1.21 -21.39
N LYS A 16 -7.42 -0.92 -22.67
CA LYS A 16 -8.09 -1.61 -23.78
C LYS A 16 -7.67 -3.09 -23.86
N ASN A 17 -8.65 -3.94 -24.12
CA ASN A 17 -8.46 -5.36 -24.39
C ASN A 17 -7.90 -6.21 -23.22
N LEU A 18 -7.87 -5.70 -22.00
CA LEU A 18 -7.53 -6.49 -20.82
C LEU A 18 -8.77 -7.20 -20.26
N ASP A 19 -8.60 -8.41 -19.74
CA ASP A 19 -9.66 -9.13 -19.03
C ASP A 19 -9.83 -8.54 -17.63
N LYS A 20 -8.70 -8.30 -16.95
CA LYS A 20 -8.62 -7.65 -15.64
C LYS A 20 -7.40 -6.72 -15.59
N PHE A 21 -7.39 -5.81 -14.63
CA PHE A 21 -6.22 -5.01 -14.35
C PHE A 21 -6.06 -4.74 -12.85
N ALA A 22 -4.81 -4.64 -12.43
CA ALA A 22 -4.42 -4.10 -11.13
C ALA A 22 -3.88 -2.67 -11.31
N VAL A 23 -3.79 -1.93 -10.23
CA VAL A 23 -3.26 -0.56 -10.26
C VAL A 23 -2.13 -0.37 -9.24
N ILE A 24 -1.27 0.63 -9.46
CA ILE A 24 -0.48 1.24 -8.41
C ILE A 24 -0.77 2.72 -8.38
N ILE A 25 -1.29 3.22 -7.25
CA ILE A 25 -1.77 4.59 -7.09
C ILE A 25 -0.79 5.37 -6.23
N GLY A 26 -0.42 6.56 -6.68
CA GLY A 26 0.45 7.48 -5.97
C GLY A 26 0.54 8.83 -6.67
N LYS A 27 1.44 9.70 -6.20
CA LYS A 27 1.62 11.01 -6.84
C LYS A 27 2.22 10.87 -8.24
N ASN A 28 3.26 10.05 -8.43
CA ASN A 28 3.94 9.83 -9.71
C ASN A 28 4.46 8.38 -9.85
N PRO A 29 3.65 7.34 -9.66
CA PRO A 29 4.13 5.95 -9.78
C PRO A 29 4.54 5.58 -11.20
N SER A 30 4.04 6.26 -12.24
CA SER A 30 4.43 6.04 -13.64
C SER A 30 5.92 6.24 -13.90
N LEU A 31 6.59 7.06 -13.10
CA LEU A 31 8.01 7.37 -13.29
C LEU A 31 8.95 6.30 -12.72
N ASN A 32 8.61 5.73 -11.54
CA ASN A 32 9.60 4.95 -10.77
C ASN A 32 9.04 3.68 -10.11
N ALA A 33 7.75 3.36 -10.22
CA ALA A 33 7.20 2.17 -9.59
C ALA A 33 7.74 0.89 -10.23
N ARG A 34 8.23 -0.04 -9.40
CA ARG A 34 8.73 -1.34 -9.84
C ARG A 34 7.64 -2.41 -9.89
N SER A 35 6.56 -2.23 -9.14
CA SER A 35 5.47 -3.20 -9.06
C SER A 35 4.86 -3.56 -10.42
N PRO A 36 4.61 -2.62 -11.36
CA PRO A 36 4.10 -2.98 -12.67
C PRO A 36 5.01 -3.94 -13.45
N VAL A 37 6.33 -3.75 -13.37
CA VAL A 37 7.29 -4.64 -14.05
C VAL A 37 7.20 -6.06 -13.50
N LEU A 38 7.15 -6.20 -12.17
CA LEU A 38 7.08 -7.51 -11.50
C LEU A 38 5.74 -8.21 -11.76
N TRP A 39 4.62 -7.50 -11.55
CA TRP A 39 3.30 -8.08 -11.71
C TRP A 39 2.96 -8.42 -13.17
N ASN A 40 3.36 -7.56 -14.13
CA ASN A 40 3.14 -7.83 -15.53
C ASN A 40 3.95 -9.03 -16.02
N ALA A 41 5.17 -9.23 -15.49
CA ALA A 41 5.93 -10.45 -15.75
C ALA A 41 5.24 -11.70 -15.17
N ALA A 42 4.69 -11.60 -13.94
CA ALA A 42 3.95 -12.68 -13.30
C ALA A 42 2.65 -13.01 -14.05
N PHE A 43 1.87 -12.02 -14.47
CA PHE A 43 0.66 -12.23 -15.27
C PHE A 43 0.98 -12.92 -16.58
N LYS A 44 2.02 -12.47 -17.29
CA LYS A 44 2.47 -13.10 -18.53
C LYS A 44 2.92 -14.55 -18.33
N ALA A 45 3.65 -14.83 -17.25
CA ALA A 45 4.13 -16.18 -16.94
C ALA A 45 3.00 -17.18 -16.60
N ASN A 46 1.81 -16.67 -16.26
CA ASN A 46 0.62 -17.46 -15.96
C ASN A 46 -0.45 -17.35 -17.06
N ASP A 47 -0.09 -16.88 -18.26
CA ASP A 47 -0.99 -16.72 -19.42
C ASP A 47 -2.26 -15.92 -19.13
N LEU A 48 -2.16 -14.94 -18.21
CA LEU A 48 -3.26 -14.03 -17.85
C LEU A 48 -3.18 -12.76 -18.71
N ASN A 49 -4.29 -12.43 -19.37
CA ASN A 49 -4.46 -11.16 -20.07
C ASN A 49 -4.75 -10.00 -19.09
N TYR A 50 -3.87 -9.86 -18.12
CA TYR A 50 -3.94 -8.87 -17.04
C TYR A 50 -2.78 -7.89 -17.14
N SER A 51 -2.96 -6.69 -16.61
CA SER A 51 -1.89 -5.71 -16.46
C SER A 51 -1.97 -4.96 -15.15
N MET A 52 -0.84 -4.63 -14.55
CA MET A 52 -0.75 -3.65 -13.49
C MET A 52 -0.38 -2.30 -14.08
N ILE A 53 -1.20 -1.29 -13.83
CA ILE A 53 -1.17 0.02 -14.45
C ILE A 53 -0.82 1.08 -13.40
N PRO A 54 0.23 1.90 -13.61
CA PRO A 54 0.51 3.03 -12.74
C PRO A 54 -0.52 4.14 -12.97
N ILE A 55 -1.03 4.72 -11.88
CA ILE A 55 -1.99 5.83 -11.89
C ILE A 55 -1.38 6.98 -11.08
N ASP A 56 -1.00 8.02 -11.79
CA ASP A 56 -0.55 9.28 -11.20
C ASP A 56 -1.77 10.13 -10.88
N VAL A 57 -1.94 10.52 -9.62
CA VAL A 57 -3.11 11.27 -9.18
C VAL A 57 -2.70 12.33 -8.15
N ASP A 58 -3.33 13.50 -8.20
CA ASP A 58 -3.22 14.50 -7.15
C ASP A 58 -4.17 14.20 -6.00
N ILE A 59 -3.85 14.70 -4.79
CA ILE A 59 -4.59 14.37 -3.57
C ILE A 59 -6.08 14.74 -3.67
N GLU A 60 -6.38 15.83 -4.37
CA GLU A 60 -7.75 16.34 -4.54
C GLU A 60 -8.64 15.39 -5.34
N ASN A 61 -8.03 14.55 -6.19
CA ASN A 61 -8.71 13.61 -7.05
C ASN A 61 -8.65 12.17 -6.55
N LEU A 62 -7.93 11.90 -5.46
CA LEU A 62 -7.67 10.53 -5.00
C LEU A 62 -8.95 9.75 -4.72
N GLU A 63 -9.88 10.33 -3.97
CA GLU A 63 -11.11 9.64 -3.56
C GLU A 63 -11.98 9.32 -4.77
N ILE A 64 -12.18 10.27 -5.68
CA ILE A 64 -12.97 10.05 -6.89
C ILE A 64 -12.34 9.00 -7.81
N VAL A 65 -11.00 8.92 -7.87
CA VAL A 65 -10.29 7.88 -8.61
C VAL A 65 -10.51 6.51 -7.96
N LEU A 66 -10.46 6.41 -6.63
CA LEU A 66 -10.73 5.17 -5.90
C LEU A 66 -12.18 4.68 -6.13
N GLU A 67 -13.16 5.57 -6.13
CA GLU A 67 -14.57 5.27 -6.43
C GLU A 67 -14.72 4.69 -7.84
N PHE A 68 -14.16 5.35 -8.86
CA PHE A 68 -14.18 4.85 -10.24
C PHE A 68 -13.56 3.45 -10.37
N LEU A 69 -12.44 3.20 -9.67
CA LEU A 69 -11.77 1.91 -9.69
C LEU A 69 -12.58 0.84 -8.94
N GLN A 70 -13.27 1.23 -7.87
CA GLN A 70 -14.15 0.32 -7.14
C GLN A 70 -15.36 -0.11 -7.98
N GLU A 71 -15.94 0.79 -8.77
CA GLU A 71 -17.05 0.49 -9.66
C GLU A 71 -16.64 -0.32 -10.90
N ASP A 72 -15.38 -0.21 -11.36
CA ASP A 72 -14.91 -0.94 -12.54
C ASP A 72 -14.73 -2.42 -12.26
N LYS A 73 -15.57 -3.26 -12.88
CA LYS A 73 -15.57 -4.73 -12.70
C LYS A 73 -14.29 -5.42 -13.17
N LYS A 74 -13.47 -4.75 -13.97
CA LYS A 74 -12.18 -5.28 -14.44
C LYS A 74 -11.03 -4.95 -13.47
N CYS A 75 -11.16 -3.91 -12.65
CA CYS A 75 -10.20 -3.58 -11.62
C CYS A 75 -10.25 -4.62 -10.49
N ILE A 76 -9.13 -5.25 -10.18
CA ILE A 76 -9.02 -6.25 -9.10
C ILE A 76 -8.45 -5.68 -7.80
N GLY A 77 -7.97 -4.44 -7.81
CA GLY A 77 -7.27 -3.80 -6.71
C GLY A 77 -5.85 -3.43 -7.10
N GLY A 78 -4.93 -3.42 -6.14
CA GLY A 78 -3.53 -3.11 -6.43
C GLY A 78 -2.77 -2.50 -5.26
N ALA A 79 -1.70 -1.77 -5.56
CA ALA A 79 -0.81 -1.18 -4.59
C ALA A 79 -1.10 0.32 -4.37
N ILE A 80 -0.90 0.77 -3.14
CA ILE A 80 -0.88 2.18 -2.79
C ILE A 80 0.55 2.59 -2.43
N THR A 81 1.06 3.63 -3.08
CA THR A 81 2.39 4.14 -2.82
C THR A 81 2.38 5.56 -2.26
N ILE A 82 3.55 6.14 -2.08
CA ILE A 82 3.75 7.49 -1.53
C ILE A 82 2.99 8.53 -2.36
N PRO A 83 2.30 9.48 -1.70
CA PRO A 83 2.17 9.68 -0.26
C PRO A 83 0.88 9.10 0.36
N TYR A 84 0.07 8.33 -0.35
CA TYR A 84 -1.36 8.15 -0.12
C TYR A 84 -1.76 7.00 0.82
N LYS A 85 -0.82 6.26 1.41
CA LYS A 85 -1.13 5.09 2.26
C LYS A 85 -2.07 5.40 3.45
N SER A 86 -1.88 6.55 4.10
CA SER A 86 -2.77 6.98 5.19
C SER A 86 -4.08 7.58 4.69
N ASN A 87 -4.08 8.24 3.53
CA ASN A 87 -5.30 8.78 2.94
C ASN A 87 -6.25 7.65 2.53
N VAL A 88 -5.72 6.60 1.90
CA VAL A 88 -6.51 5.42 1.51
C VAL A 88 -7.01 4.66 2.74
N PHE A 89 -6.23 4.56 3.81
CA PHE A 89 -6.71 4.03 5.09
C PHE A 89 -7.95 4.80 5.59
N ASN A 90 -7.90 6.13 5.61
CA ASN A 90 -9.02 6.96 6.04
C ASN A 90 -10.25 6.79 5.14
N TRP A 91 -10.06 6.71 3.81
CA TRP A 91 -11.13 6.52 2.85
C TRP A 91 -11.82 5.16 3.00
N LEU A 92 -11.07 4.09 3.27
CA LEU A 92 -11.61 2.73 3.46
C LEU A 92 -12.41 2.58 4.77
N GLY A 93 -12.14 3.38 5.79
CA GLY A 93 -12.81 3.28 7.09
C GLY A 93 -12.69 1.87 7.69
N ASP A 94 -13.83 1.23 7.94
CA ASP A 94 -13.91 -0.13 8.51
C ASP A 94 -13.57 -1.25 7.52
N SER A 95 -13.36 -0.92 6.25
CA SER A 95 -13.00 -1.89 5.20
C SER A 95 -11.51 -2.24 5.18
N VAL A 96 -10.91 -2.42 6.35
CA VAL A 96 -9.49 -2.77 6.52
C VAL A 96 -9.34 -3.94 7.48
N SER A 97 -8.22 -4.66 7.41
CA SER A 97 -7.90 -5.70 8.39
C SER A 97 -7.58 -5.10 9.76
N ASP A 98 -7.83 -5.83 10.85
CA ASP A 98 -7.57 -5.40 12.24
C ASP A 98 -6.13 -4.92 12.44
N GLU A 99 -5.20 -5.54 11.78
CA GLU A 99 -3.80 -5.20 11.78
C GLU A 99 -3.52 -3.80 11.22
N VAL A 100 -4.21 -3.45 10.12
CA VAL A 100 -4.09 -2.14 9.47
C VAL A 100 -4.64 -1.02 10.35
N ASN A 101 -5.63 -1.29 11.19
CA ASN A 101 -6.16 -0.33 12.17
C ASN A 101 -5.08 0.16 13.14
N ASN A 102 -4.12 -0.69 13.50
CA ASN A 102 -2.98 -0.30 14.33
C ASN A 102 -1.90 0.46 13.55
N ILE A 103 -1.70 0.13 12.27
CA ILE A 103 -0.70 0.75 11.40
C ILE A 103 -1.16 2.11 10.88
N LYS A 104 -2.47 2.28 10.63
CA LYS A 104 -3.10 3.46 10.01
C LYS A 104 -2.50 3.82 8.65
N ALA A 105 -2.16 2.79 7.86
CA ALA A 105 -1.65 2.94 6.50
C ALA A 105 -1.93 1.68 5.68
N VAL A 106 -2.50 1.85 4.49
CA VAL A 106 -2.79 0.80 3.52
C VAL A 106 -1.75 0.85 2.39
N ASN A 107 -1.12 -0.29 2.07
CA ASN A 107 -0.25 -0.39 0.89
C ASN A 107 -0.82 -1.29 -0.20
N CYS A 108 -1.88 -2.04 0.09
CA CYS A 108 -2.54 -2.92 -0.85
C CYS A 108 -4.06 -2.86 -0.68
N ILE A 109 -4.77 -2.75 -1.79
CA ILE A 109 -6.23 -2.84 -1.87
C ILE A 109 -6.63 -4.01 -2.74
N TYR A 110 -7.72 -4.68 -2.38
CA TYR A 110 -8.30 -5.76 -3.17
C TYR A 110 -9.83 -5.74 -3.06
N LYS A 111 -10.53 -6.32 -4.02
CA LYS A 111 -11.99 -6.42 -3.95
C LYS A 111 -12.43 -7.69 -3.24
N ASN A 112 -13.37 -7.53 -2.31
CA ASN A 112 -14.09 -8.65 -1.73
C ASN A 112 -15.10 -9.25 -2.73
N LYS A 113 -15.88 -10.24 -2.30
CA LYS A 113 -16.88 -10.92 -3.14
C LYS A 113 -18.00 -9.99 -3.62
N GLU A 114 -18.29 -8.94 -2.88
CA GLU A 114 -19.29 -7.92 -3.19
C GLU A 114 -18.74 -6.83 -4.13
N GLY A 115 -17.44 -6.86 -4.47
CA GLY A 115 -16.77 -5.88 -5.31
C GLY A 115 -16.33 -4.62 -4.57
N ILE A 116 -16.39 -4.61 -3.24
CA ILE A 116 -15.98 -3.50 -2.39
C ILE A 116 -14.49 -3.62 -2.07
N PHE A 117 -13.78 -2.50 -2.13
CA PHE A 117 -12.36 -2.47 -1.76
C PHE A 117 -12.17 -2.76 -0.27
N GLN A 118 -11.19 -3.59 -0.01
CA GLN A 118 -10.63 -3.89 1.30
C GLN A 118 -9.16 -3.47 1.32
N GLY A 119 -8.67 -3.02 2.46
CA GLY A 119 -7.29 -2.58 2.62
C GLY A 119 -6.46 -3.50 3.51
N THR A 120 -5.21 -3.73 3.14
CA THR A 120 -4.22 -4.42 3.97
C THR A 120 -2.85 -3.76 3.87
N ASN A 121 -1.92 -4.17 4.74
CA ASN A 121 -0.54 -3.69 4.71
C ASN A 121 0.45 -4.84 4.83
N THR A 122 1.20 -5.06 3.76
CA THR A 122 2.21 -6.12 3.66
C THR A 122 3.65 -5.63 3.84
N ASP A 123 3.88 -4.32 4.01
CA ASP A 123 5.24 -3.74 4.13
C ASP A 123 5.96 -4.24 5.37
N GLY A 124 5.24 -4.33 6.49
CA GLY A 124 5.81 -4.71 7.78
C GLY A 124 6.24 -6.17 7.81
N GLU A 125 5.34 -7.07 7.43
CA GLU A 125 5.62 -8.51 7.34
C GLU A 125 6.77 -8.80 6.38
N ALA A 126 6.70 -8.26 5.16
CA ALA A 126 7.75 -8.45 4.16
C ALA A 126 9.12 -7.97 4.65
N SER A 127 9.16 -6.85 5.38
CA SER A 127 10.39 -6.33 5.97
C SER A 127 10.93 -7.25 7.06
N LEU A 128 10.07 -7.75 7.94
CA LEU A 128 10.44 -8.67 9.02
C LEU A 128 10.96 -9.99 8.47
N VAL A 129 10.26 -10.60 7.52
CA VAL A 129 10.69 -11.85 6.87
C VAL A 129 12.03 -11.67 6.16
N THR A 130 12.19 -10.58 5.43
CA THR A 130 13.46 -10.27 4.74
C THR A 130 14.60 -10.10 5.74
N PHE A 131 14.35 -9.41 6.86
CA PHE A 131 15.32 -9.22 7.92
C PHE A 131 15.74 -10.57 8.53
N LYS A 132 14.76 -11.42 8.93
CA LYS A 132 15.03 -12.73 9.52
C LYS A 132 15.83 -13.62 8.58
N ASN A 133 15.49 -13.65 7.31
CA ASN A 133 16.20 -14.45 6.31
C ASN A 133 17.67 -14.02 6.17
N LYS A 134 17.97 -12.74 6.32
CA LYS A 134 19.33 -12.22 6.14
C LYS A 134 20.15 -12.17 7.42
N PHE A 135 19.52 -11.87 8.55
CA PHE A 135 20.22 -11.54 9.82
C PHE A 135 19.81 -12.43 10.99
N GLY A 136 18.92 -13.40 10.79
CA GLY A 136 18.38 -14.27 11.83
C GLY A 136 17.36 -13.59 12.73
N GLU A 137 16.99 -14.25 13.82
CA GLU A 137 15.96 -13.81 14.75
C GLU A 137 16.29 -12.47 15.44
N LEU A 138 15.25 -11.74 15.82
CA LEU A 138 15.36 -10.45 16.52
C LEU A 138 15.67 -10.57 18.00
N LYS A 139 15.60 -11.77 18.57
CA LYS A 139 15.81 -12.02 20.00
C LYS A 139 17.15 -11.41 20.47
N ASN A 140 17.10 -10.60 21.54
CA ASN A 140 18.25 -9.91 22.13
C ASN A 140 18.93 -8.88 21.21
N LYS A 141 18.31 -8.46 20.11
CA LYS A 141 18.83 -7.39 19.26
C LYS A 141 18.26 -6.03 19.68
N LYS A 142 19.06 -4.99 19.57
CA LYS A 142 18.61 -3.60 19.61
C LYS A 142 18.29 -3.17 18.19
N VAL A 143 17.08 -2.67 17.95
CA VAL A 143 16.60 -2.28 16.63
C VAL A 143 16.33 -0.78 16.61
N MET A 144 16.85 -0.09 15.60
CA MET A 144 16.51 1.30 15.33
C MET A 144 15.79 1.38 13.98
N ILE A 145 14.65 2.04 13.95
CA ILE A 145 13.86 2.27 12.73
C ILE A 145 13.90 3.77 12.43
N MET A 146 14.40 4.12 11.25
CA MET A 146 14.50 5.51 10.79
C MET A 146 13.38 5.82 9.81
N GLY A 147 12.46 6.69 10.22
CA GLY A 147 11.30 7.11 9.44
C GLY A 147 10.00 6.50 9.93
N CYS A 148 9.00 7.35 10.19
CA CYS A 148 7.66 7.00 10.67
C CYS A 148 6.56 7.34 9.66
N GLY A 149 6.86 7.28 8.36
CA GLY A 149 5.86 7.35 7.28
C GLY A 149 5.07 6.04 7.17
N GLY A 150 4.18 5.91 6.17
CA GLY A 150 3.29 4.76 6.03
C GLY A 150 4.00 3.40 6.06
N ALA A 151 5.14 3.23 5.37
CA ALA A 151 5.91 2.00 5.43
C ALA A 151 6.63 1.83 6.79
N GLY A 152 7.21 2.92 7.35
CA GLY A 152 7.87 2.88 8.65
C GLY A 152 6.93 2.45 9.78
N LYS A 153 5.69 2.91 9.79
CA LYS A 153 4.67 2.50 10.78
C LYS A 153 4.41 1.00 10.73
N ALA A 154 4.30 0.43 9.51
CA ALA A 154 4.12 -1.00 9.34
C ALA A 154 5.33 -1.80 9.86
N VAL A 155 6.56 -1.37 9.50
CA VAL A 155 7.78 -2.02 10.00
C VAL A 155 7.86 -1.95 11.52
N ILE A 156 7.54 -0.79 12.13
CA ILE A 156 7.51 -0.60 13.59
C ILE A 156 6.57 -1.62 14.24
N ALA A 157 5.35 -1.75 13.73
CA ALA A 157 4.33 -2.62 14.31
C ALA A 157 4.80 -4.09 14.35
N TYR A 158 5.31 -4.61 13.23
CA TYR A 158 5.78 -5.99 13.14
C TYR A 158 7.04 -6.25 13.95
N PHE A 159 8.02 -5.34 13.92
CA PHE A 159 9.25 -5.50 14.67
C PHE A 159 9.03 -5.37 16.18
N ALA A 160 8.13 -4.49 16.63
CA ALA A 160 7.78 -4.37 18.04
C ALA A 160 7.13 -5.66 18.58
N GLN A 161 6.20 -6.26 17.83
CA GLN A 161 5.58 -7.54 18.20
C GLN A 161 6.63 -8.66 18.36
N GLU A 162 7.63 -8.69 17.49
CA GLU A 162 8.67 -9.72 17.50
C GLU A 162 9.70 -9.53 18.62
N LEU A 163 9.99 -8.29 19.00
CA LEU A 163 10.98 -7.96 20.03
C LEU A 163 10.58 -8.36 21.44
N LYS A 164 9.30 -8.57 21.72
CA LYS A 164 8.66 -9.06 22.97
C LYS A 164 9.13 -8.45 24.31
N ASN A 165 10.41 -8.11 24.46
CA ASN A 165 11.01 -7.65 25.73
C ASN A 165 11.77 -6.32 25.60
N SER A 166 11.72 -5.67 24.44
CA SER A 166 12.35 -4.37 24.21
C SER A 166 11.65 -3.61 23.10
N ASP A 167 11.44 -2.33 23.30
CA ASP A 167 10.88 -1.48 22.26
C ASP A 167 11.95 -1.11 21.22
N PRO A 168 11.57 -0.99 19.94
CA PRO A 168 12.47 -0.46 18.92
C PRO A 168 12.72 1.04 19.16
N TYR A 169 13.96 1.49 18.90
CA TYR A 169 14.26 2.91 18.86
C TYR A 169 13.71 3.53 17.58
N LEU A 170 13.01 4.65 17.71
CA LEU A 170 12.39 5.34 16.56
C LEU A 170 13.04 6.70 16.35
N THR A 171 13.33 7.04 15.10
CA THR A 171 13.76 8.39 14.73
C THR A 171 13.06 8.84 13.45
N ASN A 172 12.74 10.12 13.38
CA ASN A 172 12.10 10.74 12.22
C ASN A 172 12.55 12.20 12.09
N ARG A 173 12.55 12.74 10.86
CA ARG A 173 12.88 14.15 10.62
C ARG A 173 11.88 15.10 11.27
N ASP A 174 10.60 14.72 11.20
CA ASP A 174 9.50 15.51 11.74
C ASP A 174 8.98 14.88 13.03
N LYS A 175 9.07 15.66 14.12
CA LYS A 175 8.59 15.25 15.45
C LYS A 175 7.07 15.10 15.52
N SER A 176 6.31 15.74 14.64
CA SER A 176 4.84 15.65 14.60
C SER A 176 4.34 14.21 14.41
N ASN A 177 5.15 13.35 13.79
CA ASN A 177 4.85 11.93 13.62
C ASN A 177 4.99 11.08 14.91
N PHE A 178 5.43 11.65 16.01
CA PHE A 178 5.56 10.99 17.33
C PHE A 178 4.43 11.31 18.30
N ASN A 179 3.32 11.85 17.86
CA ASN A 179 2.19 12.13 18.75
C ASN A 179 1.71 10.85 19.42
N ASN A 180 1.34 10.94 20.73
CA ASN A 180 1.02 9.81 21.60
C ASN A 180 -0.10 8.87 21.09
N GLU A 181 -0.89 9.32 20.14
CA GLU A 181 -1.95 8.54 19.49
C GLU A 181 -1.42 7.42 18.54
N ASN A 182 -0.15 7.45 18.19
CA ASN A 182 0.48 6.52 17.24
C ASN A 182 1.37 5.46 17.92
N ARG A 183 1.31 5.31 19.25
CA ARG A 183 1.98 4.17 19.91
C ARG A 183 1.14 2.93 19.68
N PRO A 184 1.71 1.85 19.13
CA PRO A 184 1.04 0.54 19.15
C PRO A 184 0.77 0.17 20.62
N LYS A 185 -0.47 -0.21 20.94
CA LYS A 185 -0.82 -0.77 22.23
C LYS A 185 -0.33 -2.19 22.34
#